data_b71fb08fe2e24d7c1569e484e376c052
#
_entry.id   b71fb08fe2e24d7c1569e484e376c052
#
_cell.length_a   1.000
_cell.length_b   1.000
_cell.length_c   1.000
_cell.angle_alpha   90.00
_cell.angle_beta   90.00
_cell.angle_gamma   90.00
#
_symmetry.space_group_name_H-M   'P 1'
#
loop_
_entity.id
_entity.type
_entity.pdbx_description
1 polymer ?
#
loop_
_entity_poly.entity_id
_entity_poly.type
_entity_poly.pdbx_seq_one_letter_code
_entity_poly.pdbx_strand_id
1 'polypeptide(L)'
;MLPTPKPFFETLHALLDAEGEVTLGELLDAAGEQTYGLLTLLLSLPSLVPGLNLGLAPVGGIGLIALGIQLAWGTPHPWMPRRVQTQPIHKGRIKNALAKLETQLDRLRWPSAQRRPINHRWVGACIAWTGFLLAIPVPLPFGNQLPAAILCLLGASLLEERPLWAWIGAAAALANTLYFAFSFDLIARTFMKAFHAMMK
;
A
#
# COMPACT_ATOMS: atom_id res chain seq x y z
N MET A 1 -24.78 18.77 7.44
CA MET A 1 -24.46 18.48 6.05
C MET A 1 -23.75 17.15 6.04
N LEU A 2 -24.41 16.09 5.54
CA LEU A 2 -23.76 14.80 5.31
C LEU A 2 -22.68 15.00 4.25
N PRO A 3 -21.47 14.45 4.43
CA PRO A 3 -20.43 14.53 3.41
C PRO A 3 -20.94 13.86 2.13
N THR A 4 -20.86 14.56 1.00
CA THR A 4 -21.18 13.97 -0.30
C THR A 4 -20.30 12.73 -0.48
N PRO A 5 -20.92 11.55 -0.70
CA PRO A 5 -20.15 10.35 -0.96
C PRO A 5 -19.24 10.59 -2.15
N LYS A 6 -18.04 10.03 -2.12
CA LYS A 6 -17.11 10.17 -3.23
C LYS A 6 -17.62 9.29 -4.36
N PRO A 7 -17.71 9.79 -5.60
CA PRO A 7 -18.21 9.02 -6.73
C PRO A 7 -17.46 7.67 -6.89
N PHE A 8 -16.19 7.63 -6.49
CA PHE A 8 -15.37 6.44 -6.47
C PHE A 8 -15.90 5.33 -5.55
N PHE A 9 -16.18 5.64 -4.28
CA PHE A 9 -16.70 4.64 -3.33
C PHE A 9 -18.13 4.22 -3.68
N GLU A 10 -18.96 5.14 -4.18
CA GLU A 10 -20.31 4.83 -4.67
C GLU A 10 -20.25 3.84 -5.83
N THR A 11 -19.37 4.08 -6.82
CA THR A 11 -19.21 3.18 -7.96
C THR A 11 -18.74 1.79 -7.53
N LEU A 12 -17.78 1.72 -6.60
CA LEU A 12 -17.29 0.45 -6.07
C LEU A 12 -18.35 -0.29 -5.23
N HIS A 13 -19.10 0.43 -4.41
CA HIS A 13 -20.21 -0.16 -3.66
C HIS A 13 -21.31 -0.67 -4.59
N ALA A 14 -21.70 0.11 -5.59
CA ALA A 14 -22.69 -0.32 -6.58
C ALA A 14 -22.25 -1.59 -7.34
N LEU A 15 -20.96 -1.68 -7.72
CA LEU A 15 -20.42 -2.87 -8.36
C LEU A 15 -20.46 -4.09 -7.43
N LEU A 16 -20.09 -3.90 -6.16
CA LEU A 16 -20.07 -4.99 -5.17
C LEU A 16 -21.49 -5.40 -4.71
N ASP A 17 -22.49 -4.53 -4.89
CA ASP A 17 -23.90 -4.81 -4.60
C ASP A 17 -24.63 -5.47 -5.76
N ALA A 18 -24.09 -5.37 -6.99
CA ALA A 18 -24.66 -6.03 -8.17
C ALA A 18 -24.75 -7.56 -7.97
N GLU A 19 -25.77 -8.19 -8.54
CA GLU A 19 -25.91 -9.65 -8.54
C GLU A 19 -24.85 -10.29 -9.43
N GLY A 20 -24.27 -11.42 -8.98
CA GLY A 20 -23.23 -12.17 -9.72
C GLY A 20 -21.85 -12.15 -9.07
N GLU A 21 -20.92 -12.89 -9.65
CA GLU A 21 -19.49 -12.85 -9.25
C GLU A 21 -18.83 -11.62 -9.86
N VAL A 22 -18.09 -10.87 -9.06
CA VAL A 22 -17.27 -9.75 -9.53
C VAL A 22 -15.83 -10.20 -9.60
N THR A 23 -15.19 -9.94 -10.72
CA THR A 23 -13.77 -10.21 -10.92
C THR A 23 -12.90 -9.05 -10.44
N LEU A 24 -11.64 -9.34 -10.17
CA LEU A 24 -10.67 -8.29 -9.83
C LEU A 24 -10.54 -7.28 -10.98
N GLY A 25 -10.59 -7.74 -12.24
CA GLY A 25 -10.53 -6.87 -13.41
C GLY A 25 -11.67 -5.84 -13.42
N GLU A 26 -12.91 -6.26 -13.23
CA GLU A 26 -14.07 -5.37 -13.17
C GLU A 26 -13.97 -4.34 -12.04
N LEU A 27 -13.45 -4.76 -10.87
CA LEU A 27 -13.20 -3.85 -9.76
C LEU A 27 -12.17 -2.77 -10.11
N LEU A 28 -11.12 -3.15 -10.83
CA LEU A 28 -10.05 -2.23 -11.23
C LEU A 28 -10.50 -1.28 -12.34
N ASP A 29 -11.28 -1.78 -13.30
CA ASP A 29 -11.85 -0.96 -14.37
C ASP A 29 -12.82 0.09 -13.78
N ALA A 30 -13.61 -0.30 -12.78
CA ALA A 30 -14.49 0.61 -12.04
C ALA A 30 -13.71 1.65 -11.20
N ALA A 31 -12.51 1.29 -10.71
CA ALA A 31 -11.64 2.20 -9.97
C ALA A 31 -10.94 3.25 -10.85
N GLY A 32 -10.80 2.99 -12.16
CA GLY A 32 -10.22 3.92 -13.13
C GLY A 32 -8.82 4.41 -12.74
N GLU A 33 -8.59 5.72 -12.78
CA GLU A 33 -7.29 6.33 -12.44
C GLU A 33 -6.86 6.11 -10.98
N GLN A 34 -7.80 5.79 -10.07
CA GLN A 34 -7.52 5.57 -8.66
C GLN A 34 -7.10 4.11 -8.35
N THR A 35 -7.03 3.27 -9.37
CA THR A 35 -6.68 1.84 -9.27
C THR A 35 -5.36 1.61 -8.54
N TYR A 36 -4.32 2.40 -8.82
CA TYR A 36 -3.03 2.29 -8.15
C TYR A 36 -3.13 2.52 -6.64
N GLY A 37 -3.89 3.53 -6.22
CA GLY A 37 -4.13 3.82 -4.81
C GLY A 37 -4.88 2.69 -4.11
N LEU A 38 -5.94 2.17 -4.75
CA LEU A 38 -6.73 1.06 -4.23
C LEU A 38 -5.89 -0.22 -4.07
N LEU A 39 -5.14 -0.60 -5.10
CA LEU A 39 -4.29 -1.79 -5.05
C LEU A 39 -3.18 -1.65 -4.01
N THR A 40 -2.56 -0.48 -3.91
CA THR A 40 -1.54 -0.22 -2.89
C THR A 40 -2.12 -0.43 -1.50
N LEU A 41 -3.32 0.08 -1.23
CA LEU A 41 -4.01 -0.13 0.04
C LEU A 41 -4.35 -1.60 0.27
N LEU A 42 -4.96 -2.28 -0.69
CA LEU A 42 -5.37 -3.69 -0.56
C LEU A 42 -4.19 -4.62 -0.29
N LEU A 43 -3.04 -4.38 -0.93
CA LEU A 43 -1.84 -5.20 -0.75
C LEU A 43 -1.09 -4.89 0.54
N SER A 44 -1.15 -3.66 1.03
CA SER A 44 -0.45 -3.25 2.26
C SER A 44 -1.24 -3.57 3.55
N LEU A 45 -2.58 -3.54 3.51
CA LEU A 45 -3.45 -3.77 4.67
C LEU A 45 -3.18 -5.07 5.44
N PRO A 46 -3.01 -6.25 4.80
CA PRO A 46 -2.74 -7.49 5.53
C PRO A 46 -1.47 -7.41 6.37
N SER A 47 -0.46 -6.65 5.89
CA SER A 47 0.82 -6.50 6.57
C SER A 47 0.78 -5.58 7.80
N LEU A 48 -0.30 -4.82 7.99
CA LEU A 48 -0.52 -4.03 9.20
C LEU A 48 -0.94 -4.86 10.40
N VAL A 49 -1.51 -6.06 10.17
CA VAL A 49 -2.03 -6.90 11.26
C VAL A 49 -0.88 -7.73 11.83
N PRO A 50 -0.50 -7.53 13.12
CA PRO A 50 0.52 -8.35 13.76
C PRO A 50 0.10 -9.83 13.74
N GLY A 51 1.01 -10.73 13.34
CA GLY A 51 0.77 -12.18 13.34
C GLY A 51 0.16 -12.74 12.04
N LEU A 52 -0.47 -11.95 11.18
CA LEU A 52 -0.93 -12.37 9.83
C LEU A 52 0.21 -12.39 8.80
N ASN A 53 1.39 -11.90 9.18
CA ASN A 53 2.54 -11.65 8.30
C ASN A 53 3.32 -12.91 7.87
N LEU A 54 2.93 -14.10 8.29
CA LEU A 54 3.65 -15.34 7.98
C LEU A 54 3.59 -15.66 6.47
N GLY A 55 4.48 -15.04 5.70
CA GLY A 55 4.68 -15.30 4.28
C GLY A 55 3.89 -14.42 3.30
N LEU A 56 2.92 -13.60 3.76
CA LEU A 56 2.15 -12.72 2.87
C LEU A 56 2.87 -11.40 2.56
N ALA A 57 3.69 -10.90 3.47
CA ALA A 57 4.41 -9.64 3.29
C ALA A 57 5.37 -9.64 2.08
N PRO A 58 6.20 -10.67 1.84
CA PRO A 58 7.03 -10.72 0.64
C PRO A 58 6.23 -10.74 -0.66
N VAL A 59 5.11 -11.48 -0.70
CA VAL A 59 4.25 -11.57 -1.88
C VAL A 59 3.58 -10.22 -2.16
N GLY A 60 3.02 -9.59 -1.11
CA GLY A 60 2.46 -8.24 -1.19
C GLY A 60 3.51 -7.20 -1.61
N GLY A 61 4.72 -7.29 -1.04
CA GLY A 61 5.84 -6.41 -1.36
C GLY A 61 6.26 -6.50 -2.83
N ILE A 62 6.36 -7.70 -3.41
CA ILE A 62 6.66 -7.88 -4.83
C ILE A 62 5.56 -7.24 -5.71
N GLY A 63 4.29 -7.45 -5.37
CA GLY A 63 3.18 -6.81 -6.06
C GLY A 63 3.26 -5.27 -6.00
N LEU A 64 3.61 -4.72 -4.84
CA LEU A 64 3.78 -3.28 -4.62
C LEU A 64 4.98 -2.71 -5.38
N ILE A 65 6.09 -3.47 -5.49
CA ILE A 65 7.23 -3.08 -6.34
C ILE A 65 6.77 -2.95 -7.80
N ALA A 66 6.07 -3.96 -8.31
CA ALA A 66 5.59 -3.96 -9.70
C ALA A 66 4.63 -2.79 -9.96
N LEU A 67 3.68 -2.54 -9.06
CA LEU A 67 2.74 -1.41 -9.15
C LEU A 67 3.46 -0.07 -9.10
N GLY A 68 4.39 0.09 -8.15
CA GLY A 68 5.15 1.32 -7.98
C GLY A 68 6.02 1.64 -9.20
N ILE A 69 6.67 0.64 -9.79
CA ILE A 69 7.46 0.81 -11.03
C ILE A 69 6.56 1.23 -12.20
N GLN A 70 5.41 0.57 -12.39
CA GLN A 70 4.46 0.91 -13.45
C GLN A 70 3.96 2.36 -13.30
N LEU A 71 3.61 2.76 -12.08
CA LEU A 71 3.17 4.12 -11.78
C LEU A 71 4.31 5.14 -12.00
N ALA A 72 5.54 4.81 -11.64
CA ALA A 72 6.72 5.66 -11.87
C ALA A 72 7.00 5.86 -13.36
N TRP A 73 6.75 4.86 -14.19
CA TRP A 73 6.84 4.98 -15.65
C TRP A 73 5.68 5.75 -16.25
N GLY A 74 4.62 6.01 -15.48
CA GLY A 74 3.46 6.80 -15.91
C GLY A 74 2.47 5.99 -16.71
N THR A 75 2.37 4.68 -16.48
CA THR A 75 1.32 3.85 -17.09
C THR A 75 -0.03 4.23 -16.49
N PRO A 76 -1.06 4.56 -17.31
CA PRO A 76 -2.34 5.03 -16.79
C PRO A 76 -3.11 3.95 -16.03
N HIS A 77 -2.96 2.70 -16.43
CA HIS A 77 -3.60 1.55 -15.78
C HIS A 77 -2.56 0.50 -15.41
N PRO A 78 -2.66 -0.13 -14.22
CA PRO A 78 -1.74 -1.18 -13.84
C PRO A 78 -1.90 -2.40 -14.74
N TRP A 79 -0.80 -2.81 -15.35
CA TRP A 79 -0.77 -4.07 -16.06
C TRP A 79 -0.79 -5.22 -15.06
N MET A 80 -1.74 -6.14 -15.25
CA MET A 80 -1.82 -7.36 -14.47
C MET A 80 -1.99 -8.58 -15.37
N PRO A 81 -1.40 -9.75 -15.00
CA PRO A 81 -1.62 -10.99 -15.73
C PRO A 81 -3.13 -11.33 -15.79
N ARG A 82 -3.61 -11.78 -16.95
CA ARG A 82 -5.03 -12.15 -17.14
C ARG A 82 -5.54 -13.13 -16.08
N ARG A 83 -4.68 -14.05 -15.63
CA ARG A 83 -5.02 -15.00 -14.56
C ARG A 83 -5.39 -14.34 -13.23
N VAL A 84 -4.85 -13.15 -12.95
CA VAL A 84 -5.14 -12.37 -11.74
C VAL A 84 -6.42 -11.57 -11.95
N GLN A 85 -6.60 -10.98 -13.14
CA GLN A 85 -7.80 -10.20 -13.47
C GLN A 85 -9.09 -11.02 -13.42
N THR A 86 -9.03 -12.30 -13.84
CA THR A 86 -10.20 -13.20 -13.87
C THR A 86 -10.48 -13.89 -12.53
N GLN A 87 -9.70 -13.61 -11.48
CA GLN A 87 -9.97 -14.18 -10.16
C GLN A 87 -11.26 -13.62 -9.57
N PRO A 88 -12.20 -14.47 -9.16
CA PRO A 88 -13.40 -14.03 -8.46
C PRO A 88 -13.01 -13.48 -7.10
N ILE A 89 -13.54 -12.32 -6.77
CA ILE A 89 -13.28 -11.68 -5.49
C ILE A 89 -14.40 -11.99 -4.49
N HIS A 90 -14.00 -12.21 -3.24
CA HIS A 90 -14.97 -12.36 -2.16
C HIS A 90 -15.54 -10.99 -1.79
N LYS A 91 -16.70 -10.63 -2.38
CA LYS A 91 -17.39 -9.35 -2.18
C LYS A 91 -17.47 -8.92 -0.72
N GLY A 92 -17.80 -9.83 0.20
CA GLY A 92 -17.90 -9.53 1.62
C GLY A 92 -16.57 -9.08 2.26
N ARG A 93 -15.45 -9.68 1.87
CA ARG A 93 -14.13 -9.27 2.39
C ARG A 93 -13.74 -7.89 1.86
N ILE A 94 -14.01 -7.63 0.58
CA ILE A 94 -13.69 -6.35 -0.04
C ILE A 94 -14.60 -5.25 0.48
N LYS A 95 -15.90 -5.49 0.64
CA LYS A 95 -16.83 -4.54 1.30
C LYS A 95 -16.34 -4.16 2.69
N ASN A 96 -15.97 -5.14 3.51
CA ASN A 96 -15.47 -4.88 4.86
C ASN A 96 -14.13 -4.10 4.84
N ALA A 97 -13.25 -4.40 3.89
CA ALA A 97 -12.00 -3.67 3.71
C ALA A 97 -12.25 -2.23 3.26
N LEU A 98 -13.12 -2.02 2.26
CA LEU A 98 -13.52 -0.69 1.78
C LEU A 98 -14.19 0.14 2.87
N ALA A 99 -15.12 -0.42 3.62
CA ALA A 99 -15.79 0.28 4.73
C ALA A 99 -14.80 0.69 5.83
N LYS A 100 -13.83 -0.18 6.16
CA LYS A 100 -12.74 0.18 7.08
C LYS A 100 -11.86 1.29 6.52
N LEU A 101 -11.49 1.20 5.25
CA LEU A 101 -10.71 2.22 4.56
C LEU A 101 -11.43 3.56 4.54
N GLU A 102 -12.70 3.57 4.16
CA GLU A 102 -13.55 4.76 4.15
C GLU A 102 -13.61 5.41 5.54
N THR A 103 -13.85 4.59 6.58
CA THR A 103 -13.87 5.06 7.96
C THR A 103 -12.52 5.63 8.40
N GLN A 104 -11.40 5.01 8.03
CA GLN A 104 -10.07 5.49 8.35
C GLN A 104 -9.73 6.77 7.58
N LEU A 105 -10.06 6.82 6.30
CA LEU A 105 -9.86 8.00 5.47
C LEU A 105 -10.70 9.18 5.97
N ASP A 106 -11.95 8.94 6.42
CA ASP A 106 -12.80 9.97 6.99
C ASP A 106 -12.28 10.49 8.34
N ARG A 107 -11.68 9.65 9.17
CA ARG A 107 -11.00 10.07 10.41
C ARG A 107 -9.76 10.93 10.14
N LEU A 108 -9.05 10.67 9.04
CA LEU A 108 -7.87 11.42 8.60
C LEU A 108 -8.23 12.69 7.80
N ARG A 109 -9.52 12.94 7.57
CA ARG A 109 -10.01 14.14 6.88
C ARG A 109 -9.72 15.41 7.69
N TRP A 110 -8.62 16.05 7.39
CA TRP A 110 -8.38 17.42 7.84
C TRP A 110 -9.20 18.40 6.97
N PRO A 111 -9.94 19.37 7.56
CA PRO A 111 -11.00 20.11 6.87
C PRO A 111 -10.48 21.17 5.92
N SER A 112 -9.57 21.12 5.12
CA SER A 112 -9.24 22.17 4.12
C SER A 112 -8.09 21.90 3.15
N ALA A 113 -7.61 20.67 3.00
CA ALA A 113 -6.58 20.42 2.00
C ALA A 113 -7.19 20.42 0.61
N GLN A 114 -6.89 21.44 -0.19
CA GLN A 114 -7.23 21.52 -1.60
C GLN A 114 -6.71 20.27 -2.33
N ARG A 115 -7.59 19.60 -3.07
CA ARG A 115 -7.17 18.59 -4.04
C ARG A 115 -6.25 19.27 -5.06
N ARG A 116 -5.06 18.79 -5.21
CA ARG A 116 -4.10 19.24 -6.22
C ARG A 116 -3.58 18.04 -6.98
N PRO A 117 -3.33 18.15 -8.26
CA PRO A 117 -2.76 17.07 -9.04
C PRO A 117 -1.42 16.64 -8.42
N ILE A 118 -1.28 15.35 -8.16
CA ILE A 118 -0.07 14.76 -7.63
C ILE A 118 0.76 14.27 -8.80
N ASN A 119 2.04 14.53 -8.77
CA ASN A 119 2.94 13.88 -9.73
C ASN A 119 3.08 12.40 -9.35
N HIS A 120 2.33 11.53 -10.02
CA HIS A 120 2.24 10.11 -9.74
C HIS A 120 3.58 9.37 -9.85
N ARG A 121 4.51 9.87 -10.67
CA ARG A 121 5.79 9.19 -10.93
C ARG A 121 6.67 9.05 -9.69
N TRP A 122 6.85 10.14 -8.93
CA TRP A 122 7.67 10.07 -7.71
C TRP A 122 6.96 9.29 -6.58
N VAL A 123 5.62 9.37 -6.50
CA VAL A 123 4.85 8.53 -5.56
C VAL A 123 5.01 7.06 -5.91
N GLY A 124 4.97 6.72 -7.18
CA GLY A 124 5.25 5.37 -7.67
C GLY A 124 6.63 4.88 -7.26
N ALA A 125 7.67 5.73 -7.38
CA ALA A 125 9.01 5.39 -6.91
C ALA A 125 9.06 5.13 -5.39
N CYS A 126 8.36 5.95 -4.59
CA CYS A 126 8.25 5.75 -3.15
C CYS A 126 7.51 4.43 -2.80
N ILE A 127 6.44 4.10 -3.55
CA ILE A 127 5.70 2.84 -3.38
C ILE A 127 6.60 1.64 -3.72
N ALA A 128 7.32 1.69 -4.85
CA ALA A 128 8.23 0.62 -5.25
C ALA A 128 9.33 0.40 -4.20
N TRP A 129 9.95 1.47 -3.73
CA TRP A 129 11.00 1.42 -2.72
C TRP A 129 10.50 0.88 -1.38
N THR A 130 9.36 1.40 -0.89
CA THR A 130 8.79 0.93 0.37
C THR A 130 8.27 -0.50 0.27
N GLY A 131 7.72 -0.89 -0.90
CA GLY A 131 7.36 -2.27 -1.22
C GLY A 131 8.56 -3.21 -1.21
N PHE A 132 9.72 -2.75 -1.69
CA PHE A 132 10.98 -3.49 -1.59
C PHE A 132 11.38 -3.73 -0.13
N LEU A 133 11.31 -2.70 0.72
CA LEU A 133 11.59 -2.86 2.15
C LEU A 133 10.61 -3.84 2.83
N LEU A 134 9.33 -3.81 2.42
CA LEU A 134 8.31 -4.75 2.92
C LEU A 134 8.58 -6.18 2.47
N ALA A 135 9.14 -6.37 1.27
CA ALA A 135 9.45 -7.69 0.71
C ALA A 135 10.62 -8.39 1.41
N ILE A 136 11.50 -7.63 2.06
CA ILE A 136 12.66 -8.19 2.77
C ILE A 136 12.19 -8.80 4.10
N PRO A 137 12.34 -10.13 4.32
CA PRO A 137 11.95 -10.76 5.56
C PRO A 137 13.00 -10.51 6.65
N VAL A 138 12.96 -9.34 7.27
CA VAL A 138 13.90 -9.01 8.37
C VAL A 138 13.19 -9.23 9.70
N PRO A 139 13.77 -9.94 10.65
CA PRO A 139 13.21 -10.16 11.98
C PRO A 139 13.41 -8.92 12.87
N LEU A 140 12.87 -7.79 12.42
CA LEU A 140 12.89 -6.53 13.16
C LEU A 140 11.54 -6.28 13.82
N PRO A 141 11.52 -5.71 15.04
CA PRO A 141 10.29 -5.22 15.63
C PRO A 141 9.68 -4.17 14.69
N PHE A 142 8.38 -4.32 14.38
CA PHE A 142 7.65 -3.47 13.43
C PHE A 142 8.20 -3.46 11.99
N GLY A 143 9.08 -4.40 11.62
CA GLY A 143 9.74 -4.46 10.32
C GLY A 143 8.77 -4.45 9.14
N ASN A 144 7.60 -5.08 9.27
CA ASN A 144 6.57 -5.11 8.24
C ASN A 144 5.47 -4.07 8.45
N GLN A 145 5.16 -3.70 9.70
CA GLN A 145 4.08 -2.77 10.01
C GLN A 145 4.41 -1.33 9.58
N LEU A 146 5.65 -0.88 9.77
CA LEU A 146 6.08 0.46 9.38
C LEU A 146 6.00 0.67 7.87
N PRO A 147 6.64 -0.16 7.02
CA PRO A 147 6.49 0.01 5.56
C PRO A 147 5.02 -0.16 5.12
N ALA A 148 4.25 -1.07 5.72
CA ALA A 148 2.84 -1.23 5.38
C ALA A 148 2.00 0.02 5.71
N ALA A 149 2.23 0.67 6.86
CA ALA A 149 1.56 1.91 7.23
C ALA A 149 1.90 3.06 6.26
N ILE A 150 3.17 3.16 5.85
CA ILE A 150 3.63 4.14 4.87
C ILE A 150 2.97 3.89 3.51
N LEU A 151 2.88 2.64 3.07
CA LEU A 151 2.21 2.26 1.83
C LEU A 151 0.71 2.57 1.88
N CYS A 152 0.05 2.35 3.02
CA CYS A 152 -1.34 2.78 3.21
C CYS A 152 -1.48 4.30 3.07
N LEU A 153 -0.54 5.08 3.63
CA LEU A 153 -0.57 6.54 3.51
C LEU A 153 -0.34 7.00 2.07
N LEU A 154 0.62 6.39 1.36
CA LEU A 154 0.88 6.69 -0.05
C LEU A 154 -0.31 6.28 -0.94
N GLY A 155 -0.90 5.11 -0.72
CA GLY A 155 -2.11 4.66 -1.42
C GLY A 155 -3.30 5.59 -1.18
N ALA A 156 -3.52 5.99 0.08
CA ALA A 156 -4.54 6.97 0.44
C ALA A 156 -4.30 8.34 -0.21
N SER A 157 -3.04 8.76 -0.34
CA SER A 157 -2.69 10.02 -1.02
C SER A 157 -3.10 10.02 -2.50
N LEU A 158 -2.96 8.87 -3.17
CA LEU A 158 -3.38 8.69 -4.57
C LEU A 158 -4.91 8.69 -4.70
N LEU A 159 -5.63 8.03 -3.77
CA LEU A 159 -7.09 8.01 -3.79
C LEU A 159 -7.72 9.37 -3.51
N GLU A 160 -7.12 10.13 -2.60
CA GLU A 160 -7.66 11.42 -2.16
C GLU A 160 -7.11 12.61 -2.96
N GLU A 161 -6.11 12.36 -3.85
CA GLU A 161 -5.38 13.41 -4.58
C GLU A 161 -4.82 14.50 -3.64
N ARG A 162 -4.24 14.07 -2.51
CA ARG A 162 -3.70 14.97 -1.49
C ARG A 162 -2.19 14.96 -1.48
N PRO A 163 -1.53 15.98 -2.04
CA PRO A 163 -0.08 16.05 -2.12
C PRO A 163 0.59 16.08 -0.73
N LEU A 164 -0.07 16.64 0.28
CA LEU A 164 0.47 16.67 1.64
C LEU A 164 0.72 15.25 2.19
N TRP A 165 -0.23 14.34 1.99
CA TRP A 165 -0.08 12.96 2.44
C TRP A 165 1.00 12.20 1.67
N ALA A 166 1.16 12.51 0.38
CA ALA A 166 2.24 11.96 -0.41
C ALA A 166 3.61 12.43 0.12
N TRP A 167 3.76 13.71 0.47
CA TRP A 167 4.99 14.24 1.07
C TRP A 167 5.27 13.64 2.46
N ILE A 168 4.25 13.50 3.32
CA ILE A 168 4.39 12.84 4.62
C ILE A 168 4.78 11.37 4.42
N GLY A 169 4.14 10.67 3.48
CA GLY A 169 4.49 9.30 3.12
C GLY A 169 5.92 9.16 2.62
N ALA A 170 6.39 10.08 1.78
CA ALA A 170 7.77 10.10 1.29
C ALA A 170 8.79 10.35 2.42
N ALA A 171 8.52 11.32 3.29
CA ALA A 171 9.35 11.58 4.47
C ALA A 171 9.40 10.37 5.42
N ALA A 172 8.26 9.72 5.64
CA ALA A 172 8.18 8.49 6.43
C ALA A 172 8.91 7.33 5.76
N ALA A 173 8.86 7.19 4.41
CA ALA A 173 9.61 6.19 3.66
C ALA A 173 11.12 6.39 3.82
N LEU A 174 11.59 7.64 3.79
CA LEU A 174 12.99 7.96 4.04
C LEU A 174 13.40 7.60 5.47
N ALA A 175 12.60 7.99 6.48
CA ALA A 175 12.85 7.64 7.87
C ALA A 175 12.87 6.12 8.09
N ASN A 176 11.96 5.38 7.44
CA ASN A 176 11.92 3.93 7.47
C ASN A 176 13.17 3.30 6.82
N THR A 177 13.68 3.88 5.74
CA THR A 177 14.93 3.44 5.12
C THR A 177 16.12 3.60 6.07
N LEU A 178 16.21 4.74 6.76
CA LEU A 178 17.22 4.97 7.78
C LEU A 178 17.10 3.98 8.95
N TYR A 179 15.87 3.70 9.39
CA TYR A 179 15.62 2.68 10.43
C TYR A 179 16.12 1.30 10.01
N PHE A 180 15.85 0.86 8.78
CA PHE A 180 16.34 -0.42 8.25
C PHE A 180 17.87 -0.43 8.14
N ALA A 181 18.47 0.62 7.61
CA ALA A 181 19.93 0.73 7.46
C ALA A 181 20.64 0.66 8.83
N PHE A 182 20.14 1.42 9.81
CA PHE A 182 20.71 1.42 11.17
C PHE A 182 20.53 0.06 11.87
N SER A 183 19.35 -0.54 11.75
CA SER A 183 19.07 -1.85 12.34
C SER A 183 19.94 -2.95 11.73
N PHE A 184 20.17 -2.91 10.41
CA PHE A 184 21.02 -3.86 9.72
C PHE A 184 22.49 -3.73 10.15
N ASP A 185 23.01 -2.50 10.26
CA ASP A 185 24.37 -2.24 10.75
C ASP A 185 24.56 -2.75 12.20
N LEU A 186 23.58 -2.52 13.07
CA LEU A 186 23.61 -2.99 14.45
C LEU A 186 23.64 -4.52 14.54
N ILE A 187 22.81 -5.22 13.74
CA ILE A 187 22.76 -6.68 13.68
C ILE A 187 24.11 -7.20 13.14
N ALA A 188 24.63 -6.63 12.06
CA ALA A 188 25.89 -7.04 11.48
C ALA A 188 27.06 -6.89 12.47
N ARG A 189 27.15 -5.78 13.17
CA ARG A 189 28.20 -5.55 14.20
C ARG A 189 28.07 -6.52 15.37
N THR A 190 26.86 -6.81 15.81
CA THR A 190 26.61 -7.75 16.91
C THR A 190 27.03 -9.17 16.51
N PHE A 191 26.65 -9.58 15.30
CA PHE A 191 27.03 -10.89 14.75
C PHE A 191 28.55 -11.03 14.61
N MET A 192 29.23 -10.02 14.08
CA MET A 192 30.69 -10.00 13.94
C MET A 192 31.39 -10.10 15.30
N LYS A 193 30.91 -9.38 16.31
CA LYS A 193 31.45 -9.47 17.69
C LYS A 193 31.28 -10.86 18.28
N ALA A 194 30.07 -11.46 18.13
CA ALA A 194 29.81 -12.80 18.61
C ALA A 194 30.70 -13.85 17.92
N PHE A 195 30.87 -13.75 16.60
CA PHE A 195 31.73 -14.62 15.82
C PHE A 195 33.21 -14.53 16.25
N HIS A 196 33.72 -13.33 16.47
CA HIS A 196 35.09 -13.14 16.98
C HIS A 196 35.28 -13.68 18.41
N ALA A 197 34.23 -13.61 19.24
CA ALA A 197 34.30 -14.15 20.61
C ALA A 197 34.29 -15.70 20.66
N MET A 198 33.66 -16.34 19.64
CA MET A 198 33.64 -17.81 19.55
C MET A 198 34.93 -18.40 18.95
N MET A 199 35.71 -17.58 18.24
CA MET A 199 36.97 -18.00 17.63
C MET A 199 38.20 -17.77 18.51
N LYS A 200 38.02 -17.21 19.71
CA LYS A 200 39.05 -17.09 20.76
C LYS A 200 38.92 -18.18 21.81
#